data_cd0194962f936105f787d33630d626fc
#
_entry.id   cd0194962f936105f787d33630d626fc
#
_cell.length_a   1.000
_cell.length_b   1.000
_cell.length_c   1.000
_cell.angle_alpha   90.00
_cell.angle_beta   90.00
_cell.angle_gamma   90.00
#
_symmetry.space_group_name_H-M   'P 1'
#
loop_
_entity.id
_entity.type
_entity.pdbx_description
1 polymer ?
#
loop_
_entity_poly.entity_id
_entity_poly.type
_entity_poly.pdbx_seq_one_letter_code
_entity_poly.pdbx_strand_id
1 'polypeptide(L)'
;MLTGADATGAAPQPERTLLLIKPDAVERRLVGTILQRIERADLAIAGLAMRFATRDFAREHYPATERQLRSMGDKLLAAAQSIGISVTDTLGTDDALELGLIIFEGNVRFLSAGPVVAVVVQGYNAVLKTRQLCGGTLPCDAAPGTIRGDFGSAGVEQVWVGDMTVRNLVHASEDLDEAEREIALWFQ
;
A
#
# COMPACT_ATOMS: atom_id res chain seq x y z
N MET A 1 17.85 26.06 -3.25
CA MET A 1 18.15 25.85 -4.69
C MET A 1 17.05 24.95 -5.23
N LEU A 2 16.16 25.52 -6.07
CA LEU A 2 15.14 24.75 -6.77
C LEU A 2 15.81 24.12 -8.00
N THR A 3 16.17 22.85 -7.93
CA THR A 3 16.65 22.07 -9.07
C THR A 3 15.58 21.01 -9.39
N GLY A 4 14.81 21.25 -10.41
CA GLY A 4 13.79 20.30 -10.89
C GLY A 4 12.88 20.91 -11.94
N ALA A 5 13.44 21.72 -12.86
CA ALA A 5 12.74 21.97 -14.11
C ALA A 5 12.95 20.74 -14.99
N ASP A 6 11.87 20.05 -15.30
CA ASP A 6 11.85 19.02 -16.32
C ASP A 6 12.40 19.62 -17.62
N ALA A 7 13.24 18.86 -18.33
CA ALA A 7 13.98 19.31 -19.51
C ALA A 7 13.08 19.72 -20.71
N THR A 8 11.75 19.64 -20.57
CA THR A 8 10.77 19.97 -21.61
C THR A 8 10.18 21.37 -21.53
N GLY A 9 10.44 22.13 -20.47
CA GLY A 9 9.89 23.50 -20.31
C GLY A 9 8.36 23.57 -20.17
N ALA A 10 7.66 22.45 -20.07
CA ALA A 10 6.23 22.43 -19.83
C ALA A 10 5.92 22.82 -18.37
N ALA A 11 4.86 23.59 -18.15
CA ALA A 11 4.39 23.89 -16.79
C ALA A 11 4.01 22.60 -16.06
N PRO A 12 4.29 22.46 -14.75
CA PRO A 12 3.86 21.32 -13.97
C PRO A 12 2.37 21.09 -14.14
N GLN A 13 1.99 19.84 -14.43
CA GLN A 13 0.57 19.44 -14.58
C GLN A 13 0.12 18.71 -13.31
N PRO A 14 -1.17 18.79 -12.94
CA PRO A 14 -1.72 17.97 -11.88
C PRO A 14 -1.53 16.47 -12.20
N GLU A 15 -1.05 15.72 -11.21
CA GLU A 15 -0.89 14.27 -11.26
C GLU A 15 -2.14 13.57 -10.77
N ARG A 16 -2.29 12.30 -11.13
CA ARG A 16 -3.27 11.40 -10.52
C ARG A 16 -2.56 10.24 -9.86
N THR A 17 -3.12 9.73 -8.76
CA THR A 17 -2.64 8.53 -8.10
C THR A 17 -3.80 7.72 -7.54
N LEU A 18 -3.60 6.42 -7.35
CA LEU A 18 -4.55 5.56 -6.68
C LEU A 18 -4.26 5.53 -5.17
N LEU A 19 -5.31 5.69 -4.38
CA LEU A 19 -5.35 5.34 -2.97
C LEU A 19 -6.38 4.23 -2.78
N LEU A 20 -6.00 3.09 -2.20
CA LEU A 20 -6.94 2.09 -1.74
C LEU A 20 -7.11 2.19 -0.23
N ILE A 21 -8.33 2.29 0.23
CA ILE A 21 -8.70 2.12 1.63
C ILE A 21 -9.05 0.64 1.79
N LYS A 22 -8.19 -0.10 2.50
CA LYS A 22 -8.19 -1.55 2.59
C LYS A 22 -9.34 -2.08 3.48
N PRO A 23 -9.63 -3.39 3.44
CA PRO A 23 -10.74 -3.97 4.20
C PRO A 23 -10.70 -3.66 5.70
N ASP A 24 -9.54 -3.67 6.34
CA ASP A 24 -9.36 -3.34 7.76
C ASP A 24 -9.75 -1.90 8.10
N ALA A 25 -9.47 -0.95 7.22
CA ALA A 25 -9.85 0.45 7.41
C ALA A 25 -11.35 0.66 7.15
N VAL A 26 -11.93 -0.06 6.19
CA VAL A 26 -13.39 -0.03 5.93
C VAL A 26 -14.16 -0.62 7.11
N GLU A 27 -13.76 -1.79 7.61
CA GLU A 27 -14.32 -2.44 8.78
C GLU A 27 -14.31 -1.53 10.02
N ARG A 28 -13.20 -0.80 10.20
CA ARG A 28 -13.01 0.16 11.29
C ARG A 28 -13.68 1.52 11.05
N ARG A 29 -14.44 1.68 9.96
CA ARG A 29 -15.19 2.91 9.63
C ARG A 29 -14.29 4.15 9.47
N LEU A 30 -13.07 3.96 8.96
CA LEU A 30 -12.08 5.03 8.79
C LEU A 30 -12.17 5.74 7.42
N VAL A 31 -13.05 5.29 6.52
CA VAL A 31 -13.17 5.82 5.14
C VAL A 31 -13.30 7.35 5.15
N GLY A 32 -14.28 7.89 5.84
CA GLY A 32 -14.52 9.35 5.89
C GLY A 32 -13.34 10.12 6.47
N THR A 33 -12.70 9.59 7.52
CA THR A 33 -11.53 10.19 8.14
C THR A 33 -10.32 10.22 7.21
N ILE A 34 -10.11 9.16 6.43
CA ILE A 34 -9.02 9.06 5.46
C ILE A 34 -9.27 10.05 4.31
N LEU A 35 -10.49 10.07 3.74
CA LEU A 35 -10.85 11.01 2.67
C LEU A 35 -10.66 12.47 3.12
N GLN A 36 -11.08 12.80 4.33
CA GLN A 36 -10.88 14.15 4.89
C GLN A 36 -9.40 14.54 4.94
N ARG A 37 -8.49 13.61 5.22
CA ARG A 37 -7.04 13.90 5.22
C ARG A 37 -6.52 14.22 3.83
N ILE A 38 -7.05 13.55 2.80
CA ILE A 38 -6.69 13.82 1.40
C ILE A 38 -7.14 15.24 1.04
N GLU A 39 -8.41 15.57 1.27
CA GLU A 39 -8.97 16.90 0.93
C GLU A 39 -8.30 18.03 1.71
N ARG A 40 -7.97 17.83 2.99
CA ARG A 40 -7.24 18.83 3.79
C ARG A 40 -5.80 19.06 3.34
N ALA A 41 -5.24 18.16 2.56
CA ALA A 41 -3.90 18.30 1.96
C ALA A 41 -3.92 19.01 0.60
N ASP A 42 -5.04 19.64 0.23
CA ASP A 42 -5.26 20.32 -1.05
C ASP A 42 -5.17 19.36 -2.25
N LEU A 43 -5.66 18.13 -2.04
CA LEU A 43 -5.79 17.11 -3.08
C LEU A 43 -7.27 16.85 -3.37
N ALA A 44 -7.62 16.78 -4.65
CA ALA A 44 -8.99 16.52 -5.08
C ALA A 44 -9.26 15.00 -5.14
N ILE A 45 -10.49 14.59 -4.81
CA ILE A 45 -11.00 13.24 -5.06
C ILE A 45 -11.64 13.25 -6.45
N ALA A 46 -10.94 12.75 -7.45
CA ALA A 46 -11.37 12.72 -8.85
C ALA A 46 -12.21 11.46 -9.19
N GLY A 47 -12.12 10.41 -8.37
CA GLY A 47 -12.91 9.19 -8.53
C GLY A 47 -13.02 8.46 -7.19
N LEU A 48 -14.17 7.83 -6.95
CA LEU A 48 -14.45 7.07 -5.73
C LEU A 48 -15.33 5.88 -6.06
N ALA A 49 -14.91 4.67 -5.68
CA ALA A 49 -15.69 3.45 -5.85
C ALA A 49 -15.45 2.49 -4.70
N MET A 50 -16.52 1.89 -4.17
CA MET A 50 -16.41 0.74 -3.27
C MET A 50 -16.53 -0.54 -4.09
N ARG A 51 -15.56 -1.44 -3.94
CA ARG A 51 -15.49 -2.71 -4.69
C ARG A 51 -15.17 -3.88 -3.77
N PHE A 52 -15.59 -5.06 -4.20
CA PHE A 52 -15.15 -6.35 -3.65
C PHE A 52 -14.20 -6.98 -4.67
N ALA A 53 -12.93 -7.02 -4.36
CA ALA A 53 -11.94 -7.65 -5.23
C ALA A 53 -12.05 -9.16 -5.16
N THR A 54 -12.06 -9.85 -6.31
CA THR A 54 -11.80 -11.29 -6.36
C THR A 54 -10.31 -11.55 -6.13
N ARG A 55 -9.93 -12.81 -5.84
CA ARG A 55 -8.50 -13.16 -5.70
C ARG A 55 -7.72 -12.88 -7.00
N ASP A 56 -8.31 -13.16 -8.15
CA ASP A 56 -7.65 -12.94 -9.44
C ASP A 56 -7.45 -11.44 -9.70
N PHE A 57 -8.46 -10.62 -9.42
CA PHE A 57 -8.34 -9.16 -9.48
C PHE A 57 -7.26 -8.63 -8.52
N ALA A 58 -7.19 -9.18 -7.29
CA ALA A 58 -6.15 -8.79 -6.34
C ALA A 58 -4.74 -9.22 -6.81
N ARG A 59 -4.59 -10.34 -7.54
CA ARG A 59 -3.32 -10.72 -8.16
C ARG A 59 -2.91 -9.78 -9.28
N GLU A 60 -3.85 -9.25 -10.07
CA GLU A 60 -3.56 -8.25 -11.10
C GLU A 60 -3.12 -6.91 -10.49
N HIS A 61 -3.65 -6.57 -9.31
CA HIS A 61 -3.24 -5.35 -8.62
C HIS A 61 -1.78 -5.43 -8.14
N TYR A 62 -1.37 -6.54 -7.51
CA TYR A 62 -0.02 -6.70 -7.00
C TYR A 62 0.93 -7.27 -8.09
N PRO A 63 1.94 -6.52 -8.54
CA PRO A 63 2.93 -7.07 -9.45
C PRO A 63 3.75 -8.17 -8.75
N ALA A 64 3.94 -9.30 -9.43
CA ALA A 64 4.60 -10.50 -8.92
C ALA A 64 5.85 -10.87 -9.73
N THR A 65 6.67 -9.90 -10.11
CA THR A 65 7.97 -10.18 -10.74
C THR A 65 8.90 -10.86 -9.73
N GLU A 66 9.78 -11.74 -10.19
CA GLU A 66 10.75 -12.43 -9.32
C GLU A 66 11.52 -11.45 -8.44
N ARG A 67 11.96 -10.30 -9.00
CA ARG A 67 12.66 -9.26 -8.25
C ARG A 67 11.82 -8.70 -7.09
N GLN A 68 10.54 -8.46 -7.31
CA GLN A 68 9.63 -7.93 -6.29
C GLN A 68 9.34 -8.98 -5.21
N LEU A 69 9.11 -10.22 -5.61
CA LEU A 69 8.91 -11.34 -4.68
C LEU A 69 10.15 -11.55 -3.80
N ARG A 70 11.35 -11.61 -4.38
CA ARG A 70 12.59 -11.69 -3.58
C ARG A 70 12.73 -10.52 -2.62
N SER A 71 12.45 -9.29 -3.06
CA SER A 71 12.48 -8.12 -2.17
C SER A 71 11.49 -8.20 -1.01
N MET A 72 10.31 -8.81 -1.22
CA MET A 72 9.36 -9.07 -0.13
C MET A 72 9.91 -10.10 0.87
N GLY A 73 10.50 -11.18 0.38
CA GLY A 73 11.11 -12.21 1.22
C GLY A 73 12.30 -11.70 2.00
N ASP A 74 13.20 -10.93 1.38
CA ASP A 74 14.35 -10.32 2.05
C ASP A 74 13.91 -9.39 3.19
N LYS A 75 12.86 -8.60 2.97
CA LYS A 75 12.28 -7.74 4.01
C LYS A 75 11.70 -8.56 5.16
N LEU A 76 11.06 -9.70 4.87
CA LEU A 76 10.55 -10.60 5.90
C LEU A 76 11.69 -11.22 6.72
N LEU A 77 12.75 -11.69 6.07
CA LEU A 77 13.95 -12.24 6.74
C LEU A 77 14.58 -11.21 7.68
N ALA A 78 14.81 -9.99 7.18
CA ALA A 78 15.37 -8.91 8.00
C ALA A 78 14.46 -8.57 9.19
N ALA A 79 13.15 -8.52 8.96
CA ALA A 79 12.17 -8.24 9.99
C ALA A 79 12.10 -9.35 11.06
N ALA A 80 12.08 -10.62 10.65
CA ALA A 80 12.12 -11.77 11.56
C ALA A 80 13.38 -11.77 12.42
N GLN A 81 14.53 -11.48 11.81
CA GLN A 81 15.79 -11.37 12.52
C GLN A 81 15.74 -10.28 13.62
N SER A 82 15.11 -9.15 13.35
CA SER A 82 15.00 -8.03 14.30
C SER A 82 14.21 -8.37 15.57
N ILE A 83 13.30 -9.36 15.50
CA ILE A 83 12.46 -9.81 16.62
C ILE A 83 12.81 -11.23 17.09
N GLY A 84 13.92 -11.79 16.59
CA GLY A 84 14.44 -13.09 17.05
C GLY A 84 13.62 -14.31 16.62
N ILE A 85 12.84 -14.22 15.54
CA ILE A 85 12.06 -15.34 15.00
C ILE A 85 12.90 -16.11 13.97
N SER A 86 12.97 -17.44 14.10
CA SER A 86 13.49 -18.33 13.07
C SER A 86 12.44 -18.53 11.98
N VAL A 87 12.72 -17.99 10.78
CA VAL A 87 11.83 -18.12 9.62
C VAL A 87 11.74 -19.58 9.16
N THR A 88 12.86 -20.28 9.12
CA THR A 88 12.93 -21.70 8.73
C THR A 88 12.11 -22.59 9.65
N ASP A 89 12.18 -22.36 10.96
CA ASP A 89 11.40 -23.16 11.92
C ASP A 89 9.89 -22.89 11.82
N THR A 90 9.52 -21.69 11.39
CA THR A 90 8.12 -21.25 11.34
C THR A 90 7.46 -21.54 9.99
N LEU A 91 8.19 -21.31 8.89
CA LEU A 91 7.66 -21.37 7.52
C LEU A 91 8.30 -22.49 6.68
N GLY A 92 9.31 -23.20 7.20
CA GLY A 92 9.97 -24.33 6.56
C GLY A 92 10.98 -23.96 5.47
N THR A 93 11.21 -22.66 5.24
CA THR A 93 12.14 -22.16 4.21
C THR A 93 12.76 -20.83 4.64
N ASP A 94 13.94 -20.52 4.11
CA ASP A 94 14.60 -19.22 4.17
C ASP A 94 14.90 -18.67 2.76
N ASP A 95 14.38 -19.33 1.69
CA ASP A 95 14.49 -18.82 0.33
C ASP A 95 13.62 -17.57 0.16
N ALA A 96 14.26 -16.45 -0.22
CA ALA A 96 13.58 -15.16 -0.36
C ALA A 96 12.45 -15.16 -1.40
N LEU A 97 12.53 -15.98 -2.46
CA LEU A 97 11.47 -16.08 -3.45
C LEU A 97 10.24 -16.82 -2.90
N GLU A 98 10.45 -17.93 -2.21
CA GLU A 98 9.37 -18.69 -1.57
C GLU A 98 8.66 -17.86 -0.50
N LEU A 99 9.43 -17.18 0.33
CA LEU A 99 8.90 -16.26 1.34
C LEU A 99 8.10 -15.10 0.72
N GLY A 100 8.61 -14.55 -0.39
CA GLY A 100 7.91 -13.53 -1.15
C GLY A 100 6.58 -13.99 -1.71
N LEU A 101 6.49 -15.23 -2.20
CA LEU A 101 5.24 -15.85 -2.65
C LEU A 101 4.24 -16.02 -1.50
N ILE A 102 4.70 -16.41 -0.32
CA ILE A 102 3.84 -16.53 0.88
C ILE A 102 3.23 -15.18 1.23
N ILE A 103 4.04 -14.10 1.26
CA ILE A 103 3.55 -12.73 1.53
C ILE A 103 2.60 -12.25 0.43
N PHE A 104 2.96 -12.49 -0.83
CA PHE A 104 2.11 -12.12 -1.97
C PHE A 104 0.71 -12.75 -1.85
N GLU A 105 0.62 -14.05 -1.59
CA GLU A 105 -0.66 -14.73 -1.39
C GLU A 105 -1.40 -14.25 -0.12
N GLY A 106 -0.69 -13.87 0.93
CA GLY A 106 -1.24 -13.19 2.10
C GLY A 106 -1.89 -11.87 1.74
N ASN A 107 -1.21 -11.03 0.96
CA ASN A 107 -1.73 -9.75 0.49
C ASN A 107 -2.95 -9.92 -0.42
N VAL A 108 -2.94 -10.92 -1.32
CA VAL A 108 -4.07 -11.26 -2.20
C VAL A 108 -5.28 -11.68 -1.36
N ARG A 109 -5.10 -12.59 -0.39
CA ARG A 109 -6.18 -13.00 0.52
C ARG A 109 -6.76 -11.80 1.27
N PHE A 110 -5.89 -10.96 1.82
CA PHE A 110 -6.31 -9.80 2.59
C PHE A 110 -7.09 -8.79 1.76
N LEU A 111 -6.60 -8.43 0.57
CA LEU A 111 -7.28 -7.46 -0.31
C LEU A 111 -8.65 -7.98 -0.79
N SER A 112 -8.80 -9.30 -0.93
CA SER A 112 -10.06 -9.95 -1.33
C SER A 112 -10.97 -10.36 -0.16
N ALA A 113 -10.59 -10.08 1.10
CA ALA A 113 -11.34 -10.52 2.28
C ALA A 113 -12.57 -9.65 2.60
N GLY A 114 -12.67 -8.46 2.01
CA GLY A 114 -13.75 -7.52 2.30
C GLY A 114 -13.82 -6.37 1.30
N PRO A 115 -14.69 -5.38 1.57
CA PRO A 115 -14.81 -4.22 0.71
C PRO A 115 -13.56 -3.35 0.75
N VAL A 116 -13.20 -2.82 -0.41
CA VAL A 116 -12.11 -1.86 -0.62
C VAL A 116 -12.70 -0.58 -1.19
N VAL A 117 -12.29 0.57 -0.71
CA VAL A 117 -12.63 1.85 -1.35
C VAL A 117 -11.45 2.30 -2.19
N ALA A 118 -11.63 2.31 -3.50
CA ALA A 118 -10.67 2.84 -4.46
C ALA A 118 -10.93 4.34 -4.65
N VAL A 119 -9.87 5.13 -4.61
CA VAL A 119 -9.93 6.60 -4.71
C VAL A 119 -8.91 7.06 -5.74
N VAL A 120 -9.36 7.79 -6.76
CA VAL A 120 -8.45 8.56 -7.62
C VAL A 120 -8.21 9.90 -6.95
N VAL A 121 -6.98 10.13 -6.54
CA VAL A 121 -6.52 11.38 -5.93
C VAL A 121 -5.82 12.20 -7.00
N GLN A 122 -6.15 13.48 -7.12
CA GLN A 122 -5.58 14.38 -8.11
C GLN A 122 -5.07 15.68 -7.48
N GLY A 123 -3.92 16.16 -7.96
CA GLY A 123 -3.33 17.43 -7.53
C GLY A 123 -1.87 17.55 -7.95
N TYR A 124 -1.23 18.64 -7.59
CA TYR A 124 0.21 18.79 -7.78
C TYR A 124 0.97 17.88 -6.81
N ASN A 125 1.93 17.12 -7.35
CA ASN A 125 2.69 16.11 -6.59
C ASN A 125 1.77 15.07 -5.88
N ALA A 126 0.66 14.69 -6.49
CA ALA A 126 -0.35 13.83 -5.86
C ALA A 126 0.22 12.48 -5.41
N VAL A 127 1.10 11.86 -6.20
CA VAL A 127 1.78 10.61 -5.85
C VAL A 127 2.57 10.77 -4.55
N LEU A 128 3.51 11.71 -4.53
CA LEU A 128 4.37 11.96 -3.36
C LEU A 128 3.55 12.32 -2.13
N LYS A 129 2.58 13.25 -2.29
CA LYS A 129 1.78 13.77 -1.18
C LYS A 129 0.88 12.69 -0.57
N THR A 130 0.23 11.87 -1.39
CA THR A 130 -0.61 10.76 -0.92
C THR A 130 0.24 9.74 -0.15
N ARG A 131 1.44 9.39 -0.64
CA ARG A 131 2.36 8.48 0.07
C ARG A 131 2.82 9.06 1.41
N GLN A 132 3.13 10.36 1.48
CA GLN A 132 3.46 11.04 2.74
C GLN A 132 2.30 10.97 3.75
N LEU A 133 1.06 11.18 3.29
CA LEU A 133 -0.13 11.07 4.13
C LEU A 133 -0.38 9.63 4.63
N CYS A 134 -0.07 8.63 3.80
CA CYS A 134 -0.17 7.23 4.20
C CYS A 134 0.80 6.85 5.32
N GLY A 135 2.05 7.34 5.25
CA GLY A 135 3.11 6.98 6.18
C GLY A 135 3.84 5.68 5.83
N GLY A 136 4.80 5.28 6.65
CA GLY A 136 5.61 4.06 6.50
C GLY A 136 4.76 2.78 6.41
N THR A 137 5.31 1.73 5.80
CA THR A 137 4.56 0.48 5.53
C THR A 137 4.08 -0.21 6.80
N LEU A 138 4.90 -0.23 7.84
CA LEU A 138 4.53 -0.76 9.16
C LEU A 138 3.91 0.35 10.00
N PRO A 139 2.66 0.21 10.44
CA PRO A 139 2.00 1.23 11.26
C PRO A 139 2.73 1.58 12.55
N CYS A 140 3.35 0.60 13.23
CA CYS A 140 4.09 0.83 14.48
C CYS A 140 5.28 1.78 14.29
N ASP A 141 5.88 1.82 13.08
CA ASP A 141 7.04 2.66 12.75
C ASP A 141 6.64 3.92 11.96
N ALA A 142 5.37 4.04 11.59
CA ALA A 142 4.88 5.16 10.82
C ALA A 142 4.82 6.43 11.69
N ALA A 143 5.27 7.56 11.12
CA ALA A 143 5.31 8.82 11.84
C ALA A 143 3.90 9.26 12.31
N PRO A 144 3.77 9.83 13.52
CA PRO A 144 2.55 10.51 13.95
C PRO A 144 2.09 11.57 12.93
N GLY A 145 0.79 11.73 12.76
CA GLY A 145 0.20 12.61 11.75
C GLY A 145 -0.04 11.93 10.40
N THR A 146 0.50 10.73 10.17
CA THR A 146 0.17 9.92 9.00
C THR A 146 -1.04 9.00 9.25
N ILE A 147 -1.67 8.49 8.18
CA ILE A 147 -2.83 7.58 8.30
C ILE A 147 -2.43 6.32 9.08
N ARG A 148 -1.29 5.72 8.75
CA ARG A 148 -0.82 4.50 9.41
C ARG A 148 -0.36 4.76 10.84
N GLY A 149 0.36 5.86 11.08
CA GLY A 149 0.86 6.20 12.41
C GLY A 149 -0.23 6.56 13.41
N ASP A 150 -1.32 7.21 12.96
CA ASP A 150 -2.40 7.60 13.86
C ASP A 150 -3.47 6.51 14.05
N PHE A 151 -3.69 5.67 13.03
CA PHE A 151 -4.80 4.72 13.04
C PHE A 151 -4.37 3.26 13.06
N GLY A 152 -3.08 2.95 12.90
CA GLY A 152 -2.56 1.60 12.95
C GLY A 152 -1.59 1.40 14.10
N SER A 153 -1.47 0.15 14.54
CA SER A 153 -0.47 -0.27 15.53
C SER A 153 0.26 -1.56 15.10
N ALA A 154 -0.06 -2.05 13.89
CA ALA A 154 0.48 -3.29 13.38
C ALA A 154 1.99 -3.20 13.17
N GLY A 155 2.71 -4.18 13.67
CA GLY A 155 4.13 -4.38 13.46
C GLY A 155 4.42 -5.71 12.77
N VAL A 156 5.70 -6.05 12.71
CA VAL A 156 6.20 -7.28 12.09
C VAL A 156 5.59 -8.53 12.74
N GLU A 157 5.36 -8.51 14.04
CA GLU A 157 4.79 -9.62 14.79
C GLU A 157 3.40 -10.04 14.27
N GLN A 158 2.63 -9.11 13.72
CA GLN A 158 1.32 -9.42 13.15
C GLN A 158 1.37 -10.23 11.85
N VAL A 159 2.47 -10.15 11.12
CA VAL A 159 2.68 -10.99 9.93
C VAL A 159 2.64 -12.46 10.31
N TRP A 160 3.24 -12.82 11.46
CA TRP A 160 3.36 -14.20 11.94
C TRP A 160 2.09 -14.75 12.58
N VAL A 161 1.31 -13.88 13.22
CA VAL A 161 0.08 -14.28 13.95
C VAL A 161 -1.14 -14.26 13.04
N GLY A 162 -1.06 -13.58 11.92
CA GLY A 162 -2.15 -13.39 10.95
C GLY A 162 -1.92 -14.13 9.63
N ASP A 163 -2.53 -13.60 8.58
CA ASP A 163 -2.54 -14.20 7.25
C ASP A 163 -1.29 -13.89 6.40
N MET A 164 -0.11 -13.75 7.02
CA MET A 164 1.14 -13.36 6.34
C MET A 164 1.02 -12.02 5.58
N THR A 165 0.30 -11.08 6.16
CA THR A 165 0.13 -9.73 5.65
C THR A 165 0.08 -8.71 6.78
N VAL A 166 0.42 -7.46 6.49
CA VAL A 166 0.29 -6.35 7.45
C VAL A 166 -1.04 -5.65 7.24
N ARG A 167 -1.86 -5.56 8.28
CA ARG A 167 -3.07 -4.74 8.30
C ARG A 167 -2.66 -3.28 8.46
N ASN A 168 -2.42 -2.59 7.34
CA ASN A 168 -1.85 -1.25 7.31
C ASN A 168 -2.74 -0.21 6.63
N LEU A 169 -4.04 -0.46 6.62
CA LEU A 169 -5.15 0.47 6.34
C LEU A 169 -5.26 0.95 4.89
N VAL A 170 -4.17 1.31 4.27
CA VAL A 170 -4.17 1.94 2.95
C VAL A 170 -3.05 1.40 2.05
N HIS A 171 -3.26 1.52 0.74
CA HIS A 171 -2.22 1.40 -0.29
C HIS A 171 -2.22 2.70 -1.11
N ALA A 172 -1.06 3.14 -1.55
CA ALA A 172 -0.91 4.23 -2.51
C ALA A 172 0.15 3.84 -3.54
N SER A 173 -0.11 4.15 -4.79
CA SER A 173 0.80 3.87 -5.92
C SER A 173 2.20 4.43 -5.65
N GLU A 174 3.23 3.74 -6.12
CA GLU A 174 4.62 4.11 -5.87
C GLU A 174 5.09 5.28 -6.75
N ASP A 175 4.67 5.27 -8.00
CA ASP A 175 5.02 6.26 -9.02
C ASP A 175 3.85 6.54 -9.97
N LEU A 176 4.07 7.36 -11.00
CA LEU A 176 3.06 7.73 -11.98
C LEU A 176 2.65 6.57 -12.88
N ASP A 177 3.59 5.73 -13.30
CA ASP A 177 3.31 4.60 -14.19
C ASP A 177 2.46 3.55 -13.46
N GLU A 178 2.79 3.27 -12.20
CA GLU A 178 1.98 2.40 -11.35
C GLU A 178 0.60 3.00 -11.09
N ALA A 179 0.52 4.31 -10.83
CA ALA A 179 -0.73 5.01 -10.61
C ALA A 179 -1.70 4.88 -11.79
N GLU A 180 -1.25 5.12 -13.00
CA GLU A 180 -2.09 5.00 -14.20
C GLU A 180 -2.52 3.55 -14.45
N ARG A 181 -1.62 2.57 -14.28
CA ARG A 181 -1.95 1.13 -14.37
C ARG A 181 -3.01 0.73 -13.35
N GLU A 182 -2.84 1.14 -12.10
CA GLU A 182 -3.76 0.80 -11.02
C GLU A 182 -5.11 1.51 -11.17
N ILE A 183 -5.12 2.79 -11.56
CA ILE A 183 -6.37 3.51 -11.85
C ILE A 183 -7.13 2.81 -12.98
N ALA A 184 -6.45 2.44 -14.07
CA ALA A 184 -7.08 1.72 -15.17
C ALA A 184 -7.70 0.38 -14.71
N LEU A 185 -7.03 -0.34 -13.80
CA LEU A 185 -7.54 -1.60 -13.25
C LEU A 185 -8.77 -1.39 -12.35
N TRP A 186 -8.74 -0.41 -11.46
CA TRP A 186 -9.77 -0.23 -10.44
C TRP A 186 -11.01 0.54 -10.93
N PHE A 187 -10.91 1.31 -12.02
CA PHE A 187 -11.98 2.15 -12.55
C PHE A 187 -12.45 1.75 -13.97
N GLN A 188 -12.33 0.46 -14.27
CA GLN A 188 -12.90 -0.13 -15.51
C GLN A 188 -14.43 -0.11 -15.49
#